data_46b45dd6b321dce86b8e07e3bf8a153b
#
_entry.id   46b45dd6b321dce86b8e07e3bf8a153b
#
_cell.length_a   1.000
_cell.length_b   1.000
_cell.length_c   1.000
_cell.angle_alpha   90.00
_cell.angle_beta   90.00
_cell.angle_gamma   90.00
#
_symmetry.space_group_name_H-M   'P 1'
#
loop_
_entity.id
_entity.type
_entity.pdbx_description
1 polymer ?
#
loop_
_entity_poly.entity_id
_entity_poly.type
_entity_poly.pdbx_seq_one_letter_code
_entity_poly.pdbx_strand_id
1 'polypeptide(L)'
;MLASMAQALSLRLERTLELAGALTLAVLLATVTASVALRYFAASGFTGAEEAASWLLVTLASIGLPLASTAKGLRIDLFEGRPAPSDGRDQRPSARGELIIDNRGTKPFSSENRFVPQDLRTIFSGAITLVACIVVISGSGKAALDLGGVSPSLGLSEGLRPAMLSAGGVLAIVAILLRHVADGRLVAFVSMLAIAVGLHSADGAVPPMDLESPSFMLCCLALLTILAGTPLPHAFIAPAYVTVAFGAPMPEEAMAAATLSGLSRYLLTAIPFFLLVGALLTASGIASDLVCFAAALVGHRRAGLGQTVLLTGVLFSGASGSSIANAAFGSAAFMPQLTAHGTPPERAGALIAAVSVLDNIIPPSIAFLILAAAADLSTGKLLAGGFVAGLLMAATLAIAIHVNGATTARTARASAGESRRFGVRALPAFGLGIIVVAGIRAGVVSPTEAAALAAAYTLVAAFLKRTAGQEIGAAFGQSARETAAILLLIGSAAPFAFLIAVDGVAAQVSSLAGWLGSNPFLVIAALNLLLLGVGLFLDIGAAILLFAPLTLPVAVSAGIDPIHFGVILVVNLMIGGLTPPVGILVQTVGNASGVPVVALFAASRPYLLALLSALALLSFSAALVAFF
;
A
#
# COMPACT_ATOMS: atom_id res chain seq x y z
N MET A 1 -34.69 -3.90 15.35
CA MET A 1 -34.70 -2.43 15.41
C MET A 1 -33.34 -1.85 15.79
N LEU A 2 -32.71 -2.26 16.90
CA LEU A 2 -31.37 -1.73 17.28
C LEU A 2 -30.28 -2.06 16.26
N ALA A 3 -30.22 -3.28 15.73
CA ALA A 3 -29.23 -3.69 14.73
C ALA A 3 -29.38 -2.90 13.41
N SER A 4 -30.60 -2.71 12.91
CA SER A 4 -30.85 -1.93 11.69
C SER A 4 -30.52 -0.45 11.88
N MET A 5 -30.76 0.09 13.06
CA MET A 5 -30.42 1.48 13.40
C MET A 5 -28.89 1.65 13.51
N ALA A 6 -28.19 0.70 14.13
CA ALA A 6 -26.73 0.69 14.21
C ALA A 6 -26.08 0.56 12.83
N GLN A 7 -26.65 -0.29 11.95
CA GLN A 7 -26.19 -0.42 10.58
C GLN A 7 -26.35 0.89 9.80
N ALA A 8 -27.52 1.56 9.93
CA ALA A 8 -27.75 2.84 9.26
C ALA A 8 -26.80 3.94 9.77
N LEU A 9 -26.50 3.96 11.09
CA LEU A 9 -25.55 4.90 11.69
C LEU A 9 -24.11 4.62 11.24
N SER A 10 -23.69 3.34 11.20
CA SER A 10 -22.37 2.95 10.70
C SER A 10 -22.17 3.41 9.25
N LEU A 11 -23.13 3.16 8.37
CA LEU A 11 -23.06 3.60 6.97
C LEU A 11 -23.05 5.14 6.82
N ARG A 12 -23.79 5.86 7.67
CA ARG A 12 -23.75 7.32 7.67
C ARG A 12 -22.39 7.84 8.16
N LEU A 13 -21.85 7.25 9.22
CA LEU A 13 -20.52 7.59 9.74
C LEU A 13 -19.45 7.36 8.68
N GLU A 14 -19.43 6.20 8.02
CA GLU A 14 -18.48 5.90 6.95
C GLU A 14 -18.57 6.93 5.82
N ARG A 15 -19.77 7.24 5.32
CA ARG A 15 -19.98 8.24 4.26
C ARG A 15 -19.54 9.64 4.68
N THR A 16 -19.81 10.06 5.91
CA THR A 16 -19.39 11.38 6.41
C THR A 16 -17.87 11.48 6.52
N LEU A 17 -17.21 10.41 6.98
CA LEU A 17 -15.76 10.34 7.07
C LEU A 17 -15.11 10.31 5.67
N GLU A 18 -15.68 9.58 4.71
CA GLU A 18 -15.21 9.58 3.32
C GLU A 18 -15.34 10.98 2.68
N LEU A 19 -16.46 11.67 2.91
CA LEU A 19 -16.66 13.03 2.42
C LEU A 19 -15.70 14.02 3.06
N ALA A 20 -15.51 13.93 4.38
CA ALA A 20 -14.53 14.75 5.10
C ALA A 20 -13.12 14.52 4.60
N GLY A 21 -12.73 13.26 4.36
CA GLY A 21 -11.44 12.90 3.78
C GLY A 21 -11.26 13.44 2.36
N ALA A 22 -12.28 13.33 1.52
CA ALA A 22 -12.26 13.87 0.15
C ALA A 22 -12.10 15.41 0.14
N LEU A 23 -12.81 16.11 1.03
CA LEU A 23 -12.68 17.56 1.19
C LEU A 23 -11.29 17.95 1.71
N THR A 24 -10.77 17.23 2.70
CA THR A 24 -9.41 17.45 3.22
C THR A 24 -8.35 17.26 2.13
N LEU A 25 -8.50 16.22 1.30
CA LEU A 25 -7.62 15.99 0.16
C LEU A 25 -7.73 17.08 -0.90
N ALA A 26 -8.94 17.58 -1.18
CA ALA A 26 -9.15 18.68 -2.12
C ALA A 26 -8.49 19.97 -1.64
N VAL A 27 -8.64 20.29 -0.34
CA VAL A 27 -7.98 21.46 0.29
C VAL A 27 -6.46 21.29 0.25
N LEU A 28 -5.94 20.10 0.55
CA LEU A 28 -4.52 19.79 0.48
C LEU A 28 -3.96 20.01 -0.93
N LEU A 29 -4.64 19.49 -1.95
CA LEU A 29 -4.27 19.70 -3.36
C LEU A 29 -4.27 21.18 -3.72
N ALA A 30 -5.33 21.91 -3.36
CA ALA A 30 -5.43 23.33 -3.63
C ALA A 30 -4.30 24.13 -2.96
N THR A 31 -4.01 23.84 -1.68
CA THR A 31 -2.94 24.51 -0.91
C THR A 31 -1.57 24.32 -1.55
N VAL A 32 -1.20 23.06 -1.85
CA VAL A 32 0.12 22.76 -2.43
C VAL A 32 0.23 23.29 -3.86
N THR A 33 -0.81 23.10 -4.68
CA THR A 33 -0.81 23.60 -6.07
C THR A 33 -0.76 25.13 -6.12
N ALA A 34 -1.47 25.82 -5.23
CA ALA A 34 -1.41 27.28 -5.11
C ALA A 34 -0.02 27.76 -4.68
N SER A 35 0.61 27.09 -3.71
CA SER A 35 1.97 27.40 -3.28
C SER A 35 2.98 27.26 -4.43
N VAL A 36 2.87 26.16 -5.21
CA VAL A 36 3.71 25.94 -6.39
C VAL A 36 3.48 27.02 -7.44
N ALA A 37 2.22 27.33 -7.74
CA ALA A 37 1.89 28.36 -8.71
C ALA A 37 2.42 29.74 -8.31
N LEU A 38 2.24 30.15 -7.06
CA LEU A 38 2.75 31.43 -6.54
C LEU A 38 4.28 31.51 -6.63
N ARG A 39 4.98 30.40 -6.36
CA ARG A 39 6.44 30.36 -6.46
C ARG A 39 6.93 30.55 -7.89
N TYR A 40 6.29 29.93 -8.88
CA TYR A 40 6.73 30.00 -10.28
C TYR A 40 6.24 31.25 -11.01
N PHE A 41 5.02 31.72 -10.73
CA PHE A 41 4.42 32.84 -11.45
C PHE A 41 4.57 34.18 -10.78
N ALA A 42 4.62 34.21 -9.43
CA ALA A 42 4.69 35.45 -8.65
C ALA A 42 6.03 35.65 -7.94
N ALA A 43 6.99 34.71 -8.10
CA ALA A 43 8.27 34.68 -7.37
C ALA A 43 8.10 34.87 -5.85
N SER A 44 6.91 34.57 -5.31
CA SER A 44 6.53 34.70 -3.92
C SER A 44 6.14 33.32 -3.38
N GLY A 45 6.70 32.91 -2.22
CA GLY A 45 6.29 31.68 -1.56
C GLY A 45 5.04 31.90 -0.70
N PHE A 46 4.14 30.93 -0.63
CA PHE A 46 3.12 30.89 0.41
C PHE A 46 3.77 30.37 1.70
N THR A 47 4.17 31.29 2.59
CA THR A 47 4.71 30.95 3.91
C THR A 47 3.65 30.17 4.70
N GLY A 48 3.96 28.94 5.11
CA GLY A 48 3.03 28.09 5.84
C GLY A 48 2.35 27.00 5.02
N ALA A 49 2.58 26.93 3.70
CA ALA A 49 2.00 25.85 2.88
C ALA A 49 2.43 24.45 3.34
N GLU A 50 3.70 24.27 3.70
CA GLU A 50 4.24 23.01 4.20
C GLU A 50 3.64 22.64 5.56
N GLU A 51 3.48 23.65 6.41
CA GLU A 51 2.85 23.48 7.70
C GLU A 51 1.37 23.13 7.55
N ALA A 52 0.63 23.86 6.73
CA ALA A 52 -0.78 23.54 6.42
C ALA A 52 -0.93 22.14 5.83
N ALA A 53 -0.04 21.74 4.94
CA ALA A 53 -0.04 20.40 4.36
C ALA A 53 0.18 19.31 5.44
N SER A 54 1.12 19.49 6.36
CA SER A 54 1.34 18.53 7.46
C SER A 54 0.14 18.46 8.41
N TRP A 55 -0.56 19.55 8.69
CA TRP A 55 -1.81 19.54 9.46
C TRP A 55 -2.92 18.75 8.75
N LEU A 56 -3.07 18.94 7.45
CA LEU A 56 -4.06 18.22 6.65
C LEU A 56 -3.74 16.72 6.54
N LEU A 57 -2.45 16.34 6.51
CA LEU A 57 -2.04 14.94 6.56
C LEU A 57 -2.42 14.28 7.90
N VAL A 58 -2.17 14.95 9.03
CA VAL A 58 -2.61 14.46 10.35
C VAL A 58 -4.13 14.32 10.40
N THR A 59 -4.87 15.27 9.83
CA THR A 59 -6.33 15.20 9.73
C THR A 59 -6.78 13.98 8.90
N LEU A 60 -6.14 13.72 7.75
CA LEU A 60 -6.42 12.53 6.92
C LEU A 60 -6.12 11.24 7.67
N ALA A 61 -4.99 11.15 8.38
CA ALA A 61 -4.65 9.99 9.18
C ALA A 61 -5.66 9.76 10.32
N SER A 62 -6.11 10.85 10.98
CA SER A 62 -7.12 10.79 12.05
C SER A 62 -8.47 10.27 11.55
N ILE A 63 -8.91 10.69 10.35
CA ILE A 63 -10.08 10.15 9.66
C ILE A 63 -9.86 8.67 9.27
N GLY A 64 -8.62 8.29 9.01
CA GLY A 64 -8.22 6.93 8.67
C GLY A 64 -8.40 5.92 9.80
N LEU A 65 -8.25 6.33 11.06
CA LEU A 65 -8.38 5.44 12.22
C LEU A 65 -9.70 4.66 12.24
N PRO A 66 -10.88 5.31 12.20
CA PRO A 66 -12.15 4.59 12.16
C PRO A 66 -12.35 3.77 10.87
N LEU A 67 -11.89 4.27 9.73
CA LEU A 67 -12.00 3.57 8.46
C LEU A 67 -11.10 2.31 8.43
N ALA A 68 -9.87 2.40 8.93
CA ALA A 68 -8.94 1.28 9.00
C ALA A 68 -9.41 0.20 9.99
N SER A 69 -9.99 0.61 11.14
CA SER A 69 -10.47 -0.32 12.17
C SER A 69 -11.61 -1.20 11.68
N THR A 70 -12.40 -0.73 10.72
CA THR A 70 -13.55 -1.45 10.14
C THR A 70 -13.23 -2.09 8.79
N ALA A 71 -12.14 -1.70 8.11
CA ALA A 71 -11.80 -2.20 6.78
C ALA A 71 -11.28 -3.65 6.81
N LYS A 72 -11.85 -4.51 5.95
CA LYS A 72 -11.35 -5.88 5.76
C LYS A 72 -10.03 -5.93 4.99
N GLY A 73 -9.78 -4.98 4.10
CA GLY A 73 -8.62 -4.97 3.20
C GLY A 73 -7.27 -4.67 3.85
N LEU A 74 -7.23 -4.22 5.12
CA LEU A 74 -5.99 -3.97 5.87
C LEU A 74 -5.58 -5.14 6.78
N ARG A 75 -6.28 -6.26 6.71
CA ARG A 75 -6.02 -7.48 7.47
C ARG A 75 -5.35 -8.50 6.57
N ILE A 76 -4.35 -9.18 7.09
CA ILE A 76 -3.76 -10.34 6.42
C ILE A 76 -4.56 -11.58 6.82
N ASP A 77 -5.44 -12.03 5.93
CA ASP A 77 -6.26 -13.23 6.15
C ASP A 77 -5.57 -14.46 5.57
N LEU A 78 -4.58 -14.97 6.31
CA LEU A 78 -3.85 -16.19 5.93
C LEU A 78 -4.73 -17.46 6.00
N PHE A 79 -5.87 -17.40 6.68
CA PHE A 79 -6.67 -18.57 7.05
C PHE A 79 -8.15 -18.46 6.70
N GLU A 80 -8.62 -17.42 6.06
CA GLU A 80 -9.99 -17.40 5.52
C GLU A 80 -10.07 -18.27 4.26
N GLY A 81 -10.64 -19.46 4.45
CA GLY A 81 -11.17 -20.22 3.33
C GLY A 81 -12.30 -19.42 2.65
N ARG A 82 -12.41 -19.52 1.32
CA ARG A 82 -13.34 -18.84 0.42
C ARG A 82 -14.59 -18.32 1.11
N PRO A 83 -15.02 -17.08 0.87
CA PRO A 83 -16.39 -16.69 1.20
C PRO A 83 -17.33 -17.66 0.50
N ALA A 84 -18.34 -18.14 1.23
CA ALA A 84 -19.42 -18.91 0.64
C ALA A 84 -19.98 -18.09 -0.55
N PRO A 85 -20.31 -18.73 -1.68
CA PRO A 85 -20.92 -18.04 -2.79
C PRO A 85 -22.13 -17.28 -2.25
N SER A 86 -22.17 -15.98 -2.48
CA SER A 86 -23.30 -15.12 -2.15
C SER A 86 -24.55 -15.75 -2.77
N ASP A 87 -25.54 -16.01 -1.95
CA ASP A 87 -26.86 -16.52 -2.35
C ASP A 87 -27.35 -15.74 -3.56
N GLY A 88 -27.53 -16.43 -4.68
CA GLY A 88 -27.87 -15.86 -5.97
C GLY A 88 -29.28 -15.29 -6.03
N ARG A 89 -29.48 -14.08 -5.53
CA ARG A 89 -30.73 -13.31 -5.66
C ARG A 89 -30.60 -12.02 -6.45
N ASP A 90 -29.65 -11.93 -7.39
CA ASP A 90 -29.65 -10.83 -8.37
C ASP A 90 -29.13 -11.31 -9.74
N GLN A 91 -29.78 -12.34 -10.30
CA GLN A 91 -29.66 -12.65 -11.72
C GLN A 91 -31.01 -12.37 -12.38
N ARG A 92 -31.05 -11.25 -13.10
CA ARG A 92 -32.12 -11.01 -14.10
C ARG A 92 -31.98 -12.07 -15.20
N PRO A 93 -33.06 -12.73 -15.65
CA PRO A 93 -32.97 -13.78 -16.64
C PRO A 93 -32.70 -13.18 -18.03
N SER A 94 -31.58 -13.57 -18.65
CA SER A 94 -31.45 -13.51 -20.10
C SER A 94 -31.79 -14.86 -20.70
N ALA A 95 -32.61 -14.82 -21.74
CA ALA A 95 -33.26 -15.93 -22.36
C ALA A 95 -32.32 -16.95 -23.01
N ARG A 96 -32.68 -18.22 -22.86
CA ARG A 96 -32.28 -19.43 -23.62
C ARG A 96 -30.87 -20.00 -23.35
N GLY A 97 -30.90 -21.17 -22.73
CA GLY A 97 -29.79 -22.12 -22.68
C GLY A 97 -29.92 -23.07 -21.51
N GLU A 98 -30.45 -24.26 -21.74
CA GLU A 98 -30.57 -25.35 -20.76
C GLU A 98 -29.23 -25.68 -20.14
N LEU A 99 -29.15 -25.63 -18.81
CA LEU A 99 -27.98 -26.07 -18.02
C LEU A 99 -28.21 -27.51 -17.58
N ILE A 100 -27.43 -28.43 -18.14
CA ILE A 100 -27.29 -29.79 -17.64
C ILE A 100 -26.48 -29.72 -16.34
N ILE A 101 -27.15 -30.05 -15.22
CA ILE A 101 -26.52 -30.20 -13.91
C ILE A 101 -25.89 -31.59 -13.85
N ASP A 102 -24.57 -31.68 -13.97
CA ASP A 102 -23.82 -32.90 -13.65
C ASP A 102 -23.55 -32.96 -12.14
N ASN A 103 -24.32 -33.81 -11.49
CA ASN A 103 -24.35 -34.01 -10.04
C ASN A 103 -23.28 -35.04 -9.63
N ARG A 104 -21.99 -34.72 -9.73
CA ARG A 104 -20.91 -35.51 -9.11
C ARG A 104 -20.46 -34.86 -7.83
N GLY A 105 -20.93 -35.42 -6.72
CA GLY A 105 -20.60 -35.00 -5.36
C GLY A 105 -19.10 -35.03 -5.06
N THR A 106 -18.47 -33.91 -5.14
CA THR A 106 -17.22 -33.66 -4.40
C THR A 106 -17.61 -33.11 -3.05
N LYS A 107 -17.42 -33.92 -2.00
CA LYS A 107 -17.55 -33.49 -0.61
C LYS A 107 -16.70 -32.24 -0.41
N PRO A 108 -17.23 -31.17 0.22
CA PRO A 108 -16.41 -30.02 0.58
C PRO A 108 -15.31 -30.50 1.53
N PHE A 109 -14.08 -30.11 1.24
CA PHE A 109 -12.92 -30.33 2.11
C PHE A 109 -13.27 -29.81 3.50
N SER A 110 -13.37 -30.69 4.48
CA SER A 110 -13.82 -30.39 5.82
C SER A 110 -12.90 -29.35 6.48
N SER A 111 -13.52 -28.31 6.99
CA SER A 111 -12.92 -27.16 7.69
C SER A 111 -12.37 -27.52 9.08
N GLU A 112 -11.96 -28.78 9.33
CA GLU A 112 -11.64 -29.29 10.66
C GLU A 112 -10.22 -29.05 11.16
N ASN A 113 -9.33 -28.41 10.37
CA ASN A 113 -7.98 -28.04 10.83
C ASN A 113 -7.85 -26.52 11.02
N ARG A 114 -8.72 -25.91 11.82
CA ARG A 114 -8.49 -24.55 12.34
C ARG A 114 -7.73 -24.63 13.64
N PHE A 115 -6.48 -24.24 13.65
CA PHE A 115 -5.59 -24.21 14.83
C PHE A 115 -6.13 -23.34 15.97
N VAL A 116 -7.05 -22.38 15.69
CA VAL A 116 -7.69 -21.51 16.68
C VAL A 116 -9.17 -21.33 16.30
N PRO A 117 -10.14 -21.45 17.23
CA PRO A 117 -11.53 -21.16 16.97
C PRO A 117 -11.70 -19.74 16.39
N GLN A 118 -12.51 -19.60 15.36
CA GLN A 118 -12.69 -18.32 14.62
C GLN A 118 -13.14 -17.18 15.54
N ASP A 119 -13.94 -17.50 16.56
CA ASP A 119 -14.41 -16.52 17.54
C ASP A 119 -13.27 -16.02 18.44
N LEU A 120 -12.35 -16.89 18.88
CA LEU A 120 -11.21 -16.50 19.72
C LEU A 120 -10.23 -15.60 18.96
N ARG A 121 -9.95 -15.91 17.70
CA ARG A 121 -9.11 -15.08 16.81
C ARG A 121 -9.73 -13.70 16.61
N THR A 122 -11.04 -13.64 16.38
CA THR A 122 -11.76 -12.37 16.19
C THR A 122 -11.73 -11.52 17.46
N ILE A 123 -11.93 -12.14 18.63
CA ILE A 123 -11.87 -11.46 19.93
C ILE A 123 -10.46 -10.93 20.20
N PHE A 124 -9.43 -11.75 19.95
CA PHE A 124 -8.03 -11.33 20.14
C PHE A 124 -7.65 -10.16 19.24
N SER A 125 -7.88 -10.28 17.94
CA SER A 125 -7.60 -9.21 16.96
C SER A 125 -8.38 -7.91 17.28
N GLY A 126 -9.64 -8.04 17.69
CA GLY A 126 -10.47 -6.90 18.10
C GLY A 126 -9.99 -6.24 19.39
N ALA A 127 -9.56 -7.04 20.38
CA ALA A 127 -9.00 -6.51 21.63
C ALA A 127 -7.70 -5.72 21.37
N ILE A 128 -6.79 -6.25 20.55
CA ILE A 128 -5.57 -5.56 20.14
C ILE A 128 -5.88 -4.25 19.40
N THR A 129 -6.88 -4.26 18.52
CA THR A 129 -7.33 -3.04 17.84
C THR A 129 -7.83 -1.99 18.83
N LEU A 130 -8.60 -2.40 19.84
CA LEU A 130 -9.08 -1.50 20.89
C LEU A 130 -7.96 -0.99 21.80
N VAL A 131 -6.97 -1.83 22.15
CA VAL A 131 -5.75 -1.38 22.87
C VAL A 131 -5.08 -0.26 22.10
N ALA A 132 -4.82 -0.46 20.82
CA ALA A 132 -4.20 0.57 19.99
C ALA A 132 -5.02 1.88 19.95
N CYS A 133 -6.35 1.78 19.85
CA CYS A 133 -7.22 2.97 19.91
C CYS A 133 -7.14 3.67 21.27
N ILE A 134 -7.16 2.93 22.39
CA ILE A 134 -7.07 3.49 23.74
C ILE A 134 -5.73 4.20 23.94
N VAL A 135 -4.64 3.59 23.54
CA VAL A 135 -3.27 4.17 23.60
C VAL A 135 -3.18 5.47 22.80
N VAL A 136 -3.74 5.47 21.57
CA VAL A 136 -3.78 6.69 20.76
C VAL A 136 -4.61 7.78 21.43
N ILE A 137 -5.73 7.43 22.05
CA ILE A 137 -6.59 8.40 22.76
C ILE A 137 -5.87 8.95 23.98
N SER A 138 -5.31 8.09 24.84
CA SER A 138 -4.66 8.51 26.09
C SER A 138 -3.39 9.31 25.80
N GLY A 139 -2.47 8.78 25.00
CA GLY A 139 -1.19 9.43 24.69
C GLY A 139 -1.36 10.72 23.90
N SER A 140 -2.19 10.73 22.86
CA SER A 140 -2.46 11.96 22.08
C SER A 140 -3.32 12.96 22.87
N GLY A 141 -4.22 12.48 23.75
CA GLY A 141 -5.02 13.35 24.61
C GLY A 141 -4.16 14.09 25.63
N LYS A 142 -3.24 13.41 26.32
CA LYS A 142 -2.26 14.03 27.23
C LYS A 142 -1.35 14.99 26.47
N ALA A 143 -0.77 14.55 25.32
CA ALA A 143 0.05 15.41 24.49
C ALA A 143 -0.68 16.69 24.01
N ALA A 144 -2.01 16.61 23.78
CA ALA A 144 -2.81 17.78 23.40
C ALA A 144 -2.94 18.80 24.52
N LEU A 145 -2.95 18.35 25.79
CA LEU A 145 -3.03 19.23 26.96
C LEU A 145 -1.67 19.82 27.35
N ASP A 146 -0.60 19.05 27.16
CA ASP A 146 0.75 19.42 27.58
C ASP A 146 1.50 20.26 26.54
N LEU A 147 1.19 20.10 25.25
CA LEU A 147 1.77 20.87 24.15
C LEU A 147 1.21 22.31 24.17
N GLY A 148 1.94 23.18 24.88
CA GLY A 148 1.75 24.63 24.81
C GLY A 148 2.41 25.20 23.56
N GLY A 149 1.90 26.33 23.08
CA GLY A 149 2.48 27.03 21.94
C GLY A 149 1.54 27.15 20.74
N VAL A 150 1.98 27.97 19.81
CA VAL A 150 1.22 28.31 18.60
C VAL A 150 2.11 28.03 17.40
N SER A 151 1.54 27.44 16.40
CA SER A 151 2.18 27.14 15.12
C SER A 151 2.74 28.42 14.49
N PRO A 152 3.99 28.41 14.02
CA PRO A 152 4.68 29.64 13.58
C PRO A 152 4.01 30.34 12.40
N SER A 153 3.45 29.59 11.46
CA SER A 153 2.91 30.13 10.22
C SER A 153 1.39 30.25 10.23
N LEU A 154 0.68 29.31 10.89
CA LEU A 154 -0.78 29.26 10.89
C LEU A 154 -1.42 29.91 12.11
N GLY A 155 -0.65 30.15 13.18
CA GLY A 155 -1.18 30.72 14.41
C GLY A 155 -2.15 29.80 15.18
N LEU A 156 -2.17 28.50 14.86
CA LEU A 156 -3.01 27.50 15.51
C LEU A 156 -2.31 26.88 16.71
N SER A 157 -3.06 26.50 17.75
CA SER A 157 -2.48 25.78 18.90
C SER A 157 -1.87 24.45 18.47
N GLU A 158 -0.61 24.18 18.85
CA GLU A 158 0.09 22.92 18.54
C GLU A 158 -0.62 21.70 19.15
N GLY A 159 -1.32 21.86 20.27
CA GLY A 159 -2.13 20.81 20.88
C GLY A 159 -3.29 20.29 20.02
N LEU A 160 -3.70 21.05 18.99
CA LEU A 160 -4.79 20.60 18.08
C LEU A 160 -4.38 19.37 17.24
N ARG A 161 -3.10 19.24 16.86
CA ARG A 161 -2.63 18.06 16.08
C ARG A 161 -2.86 16.75 16.83
N PRO A 162 -2.35 16.57 18.05
CA PRO A 162 -2.64 15.38 18.83
C PRO A 162 -4.11 15.26 19.21
N ALA A 163 -4.85 16.36 19.43
CA ALA A 163 -6.27 16.32 19.69
C ALA A 163 -7.07 15.71 18.52
N MET A 164 -6.71 16.03 17.28
CA MET A 164 -7.33 15.41 16.09
C MET A 164 -7.09 13.89 16.05
N LEU A 165 -5.88 13.44 16.38
CA LEU A 165 -5.55 12.03 16.41
C LEU A 165 -6.31 11.30 17.52
N SER A 166 -6.42 11.89 18.71
CA SER A 166 -7.24 11.40 19.81
C SER A 166 -8.73 11.29 19.42
N ALA A 167 -9.29 12.31 18.76
CA ALA A 167 -10.65 12.28 18.26
C ALA A 167 -10.86 11.16 17.23
N GLY A 168 -9.89 10.91 16.34
CA GLY A 168 -9.88 9.78 15.42
C GLY A 168 -9.95 8.43 16.15
N GLY A 169 -9.21 8.27 17.24
CA GLY A 169 -9.26 7.08 18.09
C GLY A 169 -10.63 6.86 18.71
N VAL A 170 -11.27 7.91 19.23
CA VAL A 170 -12.64 7.84 19.78
C VAL A 170 -13.63 7.42 18.70
N LEU A 171 -13.56 8.03 17.51
CA LEU A 171 -14.41 7.67 16.38
C LEU A 171 -14.18 6.22 15.92
N ALA A 172 -12.95 5.70 16.03
CA ALA A 172 -12.65 4.31 15.72
C ALA A 172 -13.36 3.35 16.69
N ILE A 173 -13.33 3.61 17.99
CA ILE A 173 -14.06 2.80 18.98
C ILE A 173 -15.57 2.84 18.71
N VAL A 174 -16.11 4.02 18.41
CA VAL A 174 -17.55 4.17 18.05
C VAL A 174 -17.88 3.37 16.79
N ALA A 175 -17.04 3.42 15.75
CA ALA A 175 -17.26 2.67 14.51
C ALA A 175 -17.24 1.15 14.74
N ILE A 176 -16.29 0.66 15.55
CA ILE A 176 -16.21 -0.75 15.95
C ILE A 176 -17.46 -1.17 16.72
N LEU A 177 -17.89 -0.37 17.70
CA LEU A 177 -19.10 -0.61 18.49
C LEU A 177 -20.35 -0.72 17.58
N LEU A 178 -20.57 0.28 16.72
CA LEU A 178 -21.73 0.31 15.83
C LEU A 178 -21.77 -0.93 14.93
N ARG A 179 -20.64 -1.38 14.44
CA ARG A 179 -20.54 -2.58 13.61
C ARG A 179 -20.88 -3.84 14.40
N HIS A 180 -20.35 -4.01 15.62
CA HIS A 180 -20.65 -5.17 16.45
C HIS A 180 -22.12 -5.20 16.89
N VAL A 181 -22.72 -4.05 17.15
CA VAL A 181 -24.17 -3.94 17.45
C VAL A 181 -24.99 -4.30 16.21
N ALA A 182 -24.59 -3.85 15.02
CA ALA A 182 -25.25 -4.19 13.75
C ALA A 182 -25.19 -5.70 13.45
N ASP A 183 -24.06 -6.34 13.77
CA ASP A 183 -23.84 -7.79 13.59
C ASP A 183 -24.44 -8.64 14.72
N GLY A 184 -25.08 -8.03 15.74
CA GLY A 184 -25.63 -8.74 16.91
C GLY A 184 -24.59 -9.33 17.87
N ARG A 185 -23.32 -8.86 17.79
CA ARG A 185 -22.16 -9.39 18.54
C ARG A 185 -21.72 -8.47 19.68
N LEU A 186 -22.65 -7.85 20.38
CA LEU A 186 -22.36 -6.91 21.47
C LEU A 186 -21.53 -7.54 22.60
N VAL A 187 -21.79 -8.81 22.94
CA VAL A 187 -21.03 -9.54 23.96
C VAL A 187 -19.55 -9.66 23.55
N ALA A 188 -19.27 -9.94 22.29
CA ALA A 188 -17.90 -9.99 21.79
C ALA A 188 -17.21 -8.62 21.90
N PHE A 189 -17.89 -7.53 21.58
CA PHE A 189 -17.35 -6.18 21.78
C PHE A 189 -17.04 -5.88 23.23
N VAL A 190 -17.95 -6.20 24.16
CA VAL A 190 -17.75 -5.98 25.60
C VAL A 190 -16.56 -6.79 26.10
N SER A 191 -16.41 -8.05 25.68
CA SER A 191 -15.26 -8.87 26.06
C SER A 191 -13.94 -8.32 25.50
N MET A 192 -13.92 -7.88 24.23
CA MET A 192 -12.76 -7.21 23.62
C MET A 192 -12.37 -5.94 24.39
N LEU A 193 -13.37 -5.11 24.74
CA LEU A 193 -13.15 -3.87 25.47
C LEU A 193 -12.64 -4.15 26.89
N ALA A 194 -13.20 -5.14 27.57
CA ALA A 194 -12.74 -5.53 28.91
C ALA A 194 -11.28 -6.00 28.89
N ILE A 195 -10.90 -6.81 27.89
CA ILE A 195 -9.51 -7.25 27.71
C ILE A 195 -8.61 -6.03 27.41
N ALA A 196 -9.04 -5.13 26.52
CA ALA A 196 -8.26 -3.97 26.14
C ALA A 196 -8.03 -3.01 27.33
N VAL A 197 -9.08 -2.71 28.09
CA VAL A 197 -8.99 -1.88 29.30
C VAL A 197 -8.16 -2.60 30.38
N GLY A 198 -8.32 -3.91 30.55
CA GLY A 198 -7.52 -4.70 31.48
C GLY A 198 -6.02 -4.65 31.14
N LEU A 199 -5.65 -4.81 29.87
CA LEU A 199 -4.27 -4.68 29.42
C LEU A 199 -3.72 -3.26 29.61
N HIS A 200 -4.53 -2.25 29.35
CA HIS A 200 -4.13 -0.85 29.54
C HIS A 200 -3.98 -0.49 31.03
N SER A 201 -4.88 -0.98 31.91
CA SER A 201 -4.81 -0.72 33.34
C SER A 201 -3.75 -1.54 34.06
N ALA A 202 -3.27 -2.63 33.46
CA ALA A 202 -2.15 -3.42 33.97
C ALA A 202 -0.79 -2.71 33.79
N ASP A 203 -0.76 -1.64 33.03
CA ASP A 203 0.39 -0.75 32.92
C ASP A 203 0.70 -0.14 34.32
N GLY A 204 1.92 -0.33 34.81
CA GLY A 204 2.33 0.05 36.17
C GLY A 204 2.03 -0.97 37.26
N ALA A 205 1.20 -1.99 37.05
CA ALA A 205 0.99 -3.09 37.98
C ALA A 205 1.99 -4.25 37.76
N VAL A 206 2.55 -4.35 36.56
CA VAL A 206 3.59 -5.31 36.22
C VAL A 206 4.94 -4.66 36.50
N PRO A 207 5.80 -5.26 37.40
CA PRO A 207 7.14 -4.74 37.58
C PRO A 207 7.89 -4.78 36.24
N PRO A 208 8.66 -3.71 35.90
CA PRO A 208 9.44 -3.69 34.67
C PRO A 208 10.33 -4.94 34.64
N MET A 209 10.16 -5.74 33.60
CA MET A 209 11.02 -6.89 33.36
C MET A 209 12.28 -6.36 32.67
N ASP A 210 13.46 -6.59 33.28
CA ASP A 210 14.74 -6.31 32.64
C ASP A 210 14.94 -7.29 31.46
N LEU A 211 14.29 -6.97 30.34
CA LEU A 211 14.46 -7.74 29.10
C LEU A 211 15.79 -7.33 28.47
N GLU A 212 16.66 -8.29 28.20
CA GLU A 212 17.94 -8.06 27.52
C GLU A 212 17.76 -7.47 26.10
N SER A 213 16.60 -7.69 25.47
CA SER A 213 16.26 -7.07 24.17
C SER A 213 14.77 -6.90 24.00
N PRO A 214 14.20 -5.73 24.42
CA PRO A 214 12.79 -5.41 24.24
C PRO A 214 12.34 -5.46 22.78
N SER A 215 13.21 -5.12 21.84
CA SER A 215 12.92 -5.14 20.40
C SER A 215 12.61 -6.53 19.85
N PHE A 216 13.21 -7.58 20.40
CA PHE A 216 12.87 -8.94 19.99
C PHE A 216 11.42 -9.28 20.37
N MET A 217 11.02 -8.96 21.60
CA MET A 217 9.64 -9.12 22.04
C MET A 217 8.68 -8.28 21.19
N LEU A 218 9.04 -7.03 20.89
CA LEU A 218 8.29 -6.13 20.02
C LEU A 218 8.03 -6.76 18.65
N CYS A 219 9.06 -7.28 17.99
CA CYS A 219 8.94 -7.93 16.69
C CYS A 219 8.08 -9.21 16.76
N CYS A 220 8.26 -10.03 17.79
CA CYS A 220 7.45 -11.24 17.99
C CYS A 220 5.97 -10.92 18.21
N LEU A 221 5.66 -9.93 19.05
CA LEU A 221 4.29 -9.47 19.29
C LEU A 221 3.66 -8.86 18.05
N ALA A 222 4.40 -8.04 17.30
CA ALA A 222 3.91 -7.47 16.04
C ALA A 222 3.59 -8.58 15.03
N LEU A 223 4.49 -9.55 14.86
CA LEU A 223 4.25 -10.69 13.99
C LEU A 223 3.03 -11.51 14.44
N LEU A 224 2.91 -11.79 15.73
CA LEU A 224 1.78 -12.53 16.30
C LEU A 224 0.45 -11.81 16.01
N THR A 225 0.39 -10.51 16.24
CA THR A 225 -0.84 -9.71 16.02
C THR A 225 -1.20 -9.61 14.54
N ILE A 226 -0.19 -9.51 13.64
CA ILE A 226 -0.38 -9.56 12.19
C ILE A 226 -0.95 -10.91 11.77
N LEU A 227 -0.36 -12.02 12.23
CA LEU A 227 -0.82 -13.37 11.94
C LEU A 227 -2.22 -13.65 12.51
N ALA A 228 -2.58 -13.01 13.63
CA ALA A 228 -3.93 -13.07 14.18
C ALA A 228 -4.98 -12.31 13.33
N GLY A 229 -4.56 -11.55 12.31
CA GLY A 229 -5.45 -10.78 11.43
C GLY A 229 -5.85 -9.43 12.01
N THR A 230 -5.02 -8.84 12.88
CA THR A 230 -5.19 -7.45 13.33
C THR A 230 -4.88 -6.50 12.17
N PRO A 231 -5.63 -5.39 11.99
CA PRO A 231 -5.28 -4.39 10.98
C PRO A 231 -3.86 -3.88 11.20
N LEU A 232 -3.06 -3.81 10.14
CA LEU A 232 -1.62 -3.52 10.20
C LEU A 232 -1.24 -2.31 11.07
N PRO A 233 -1.91 -1.14 10.97
CA PRO A 233 -1.55 -0.01 11.83
C PRO A 233 -1.67 -0.32 13.32
N HIS A 234 -2.72 -1.02 13.72
CA HIS A 234 -2.95 -1.39 15.12
C HIS A 234 -2.00 -2.49 15.59
N ALA A 235 -1.56 -3.35 14.65
CA ALA A 235 -0.56 -4.38 14.89
C ALA A 235 0.87 -3.83 15.11
N PHE A 236 1.11 -2.55 14.85
CA PHE A 236 2.34 -1.85 15.23
C PHE A 236 2.19 -1.08 16.56
N ILE A 237 1.09 -0.34 16.74
CA ILE A 237 0.90 0.50 17.94
C ILE A 237 0.75 -0.36 19.19
N ALA A 238 -0.10 -1.39 19.17
CA ALA A 238 -0.38 -2.17 20.37
C ALA A 238 0.85 -2.97 20.87
N PRO A 239 1.64 -3.68 20.05
CA PRO A 239 2.88 -4.28 20.49
C PRO A 239 3.91 -3.28 21.02
N ALA A 240 4.05 -2.11 20.39
CA ALA A 240 4.94 -1.07 20.89
C ALA A 240 4.55 -0.65 22.31
N TYR A 241 3.25 -0.42 22.55
CA TYR A 241 2.74 -0.09 23.88
C TYR A 241 2.99 -1.21 24.91
N VAL A 242 2.65 -2.45 24.56
CA VAL A 242 2.84 -3.59 25.45
C VAL A 242 4.32 -3.75 25.82
N THR A 243 5.23 -3.54 24.85
CA THR A 243 6.68 -3.63 25.10
C THR A 243 7.16 -2.52 26.06
N VAL A 244 6.57 -1.34 26.02
CA VAL A 244 6.84 -0.25 26.98
C VAL A 244 6.47 -0.68 28.39
N ALA A 245 5.31 -1.29 28.58
CA ALA A 245 4.89 -1.81 29.89
C ALA A 245 5.85 -2.85 30.47
N PHE A 246 6.65 -3.53 29.62
CA PHE A 246 7.66 -4.50 30.03
C PHE A 246 9.09 -3.94 30.11
N GLY A 247 9.26 -2.62 30.19
CA GLY A 247 10.55 -1.99 30.50
C GLY A 247 11.21 -1.25 29.34
N ALA A 248 10.58 -1.14 28.17
CA ALA A 248 11.12 -0.28 27.12
C ALA A 248 10.97 1.21 27.51
N PRO A 249 12.01 2.04 27.36
CA PRO A 249 12.05 3.41 27.88
C PRO A 249 11.29 4.41 26.99
N MET A 250 9.96 4.27 26.88
CA MET A 250 9.14 5.17 26.05
C MET A 250 7.77 5.44 26.68
N PRO A 251 7.52 6.61 27.28
CA PRO A 251 6.21 6.95 27.83
C PRO A 251 5.15 7.12 26.71
N GLU A 252 3.86 6.99 27.04
CA GLU A 252 2.74 7.06 26.08
C GLU A 252 2.72 8.37 25.27
N GLU A 253 3.08 9.48 25.91
CA GLU A 253 3.17 10.80 25.26
C GLU A 253 4.26 10.80 24.18
N ALA A 254 5.37 10.11 24.43
CA ALA A 254 6.45 9.97 23.45
C ALA A 254 6.03 9.07 22.26
N MET A 255 5.20 8.05 22.48
CA MET A 255 4.60 7.25 21.41
C MET A 255 3.69 8.10 20.51
N ALA A 256 2.83 8.93 21.14
CA ALA A 256 1.98 9.85 20.42
C ALA A 256 2.79 10.88 19.62
N ALA A 257 3.84 11.45 20.23
CA ALA A 257 4.74 12.39 19.59
C ALA A 257 5.51 11.75 18.43
N ALA A 258 5.99 10.51 18.57
CA ALA A 258 6.65 9.78 17.50
C ALA A 258 5.67 9.49 16.33
N THR A 259 4.44 9.09 16.64
CA THR A 259 3.38 8.88 15.64
C THR A 259 3.10 10.17 14.86
N LEU A 260 2.92 11.29 15.55
CA LEU A 260 2.68 12.61 14.95
C LEU A 260 3.88 13.08 14.11
N SER A 261 5.10 12.87 14.60
CA SER A 261 6.33 13.17 13.85
C SER A 261 6.40 12.35 12.56
N GLY A 262 6.06 11.07 12.64
CA GLY A 262 5.97 10.20 11.46
C GLY A 262 4.95 10.71 10.43
N LEU A 263 3.79 11.19 10.87
CA LEU A 263 2.71 11.71 10.02
C LEU A 263 3.00 13.12 9.46
N SER A 264 3.79 13.92 10.15
CA SER A 264 4.00 15.35 9.83
C SER A 264 5.08 15.59 8.77
N ARG A 265 5.68 14.56 8.20
CA ARG A 265 6.71 14.70 7.15
C ARG A 265 6.09 15.20 5.87
N TYR A 266 6.49 16.39 5.41
CA TYR A 266 5.98 17.04 4.19
C TYR A 266 6.10 16.16 2.93
N LEU A 267 7.12 15.31 2.86
CA LEU A 267 7.32 14.34 1.78
C LEU A 267 6.11 13.42 1.57
N LEU A 268 5.41 13.05 2.63
CA LEU A 268 4.24 12.17 2.58
C LEU A 268 3.05 12.78 1.83
N THR A 269 3.06 14.10 1.63
CA THR A 269 2.05 14.81 0.83
C THR A 269 2.01 14.31 -0.63
N ALA A 270 3.10 13.74 -1.13
CA ALA A 270 3.13 13.15 -2.46
C ALA A 270 2.22 11.91 -2.60
N ILE A 271 2.03 11.14 -1.52
CA ILE A 271 1.23 9.90 -1.52
C ILE A 271 -0.22 10.15 -1.93
N PRO A 272 -0.99 11.04 -1.25
CA PRO A 272 -2.36 11.34 -1.62
C PRO A 272 -2.52 11.83 -3.06
N PHE A 273 -1.55 12.59 -3.56
CA PHE A 273 -1.62 13.13 -4.91
C PHE A 273 -1.38 12.06 -5.97
N PHE A 274 -0.42 11.16 -5.77
CA PHE A 274 -0.22 10.05 -6.71
C PHE A 274 -1.40 9.06 -6.71
N LEU A 275 -1.99 8.76 -5.55
CA LEU A 275 -3.23 7.98 -5.48
C LEU A 275 -4.38 8.66 -6.24
N LEU A 276 -4.51 9.97 -6.08
CA LEU A 276 -5.53 10.74 -6.79
C LEU A 276 -5.30 10.75 -8.31
N VAL A 277 -4.06 10.84 -8.77
CA VAL A 277 -3.70 10.70 -10.19
C VAL A 277 -4.24 9.38 -10.74
N GLY A 278 -3.96 8.26 -10.08
CA GLY A 278 -4.41 6.93 -10.51
C GLY A 278 -5.92 6.80 -10.58
N ALA A 279 -6.61 7.26 -9.53
CA ALA A 279 -8.07 7.25 -9.49
C ALA A 279 -8.70 8.12 -10.59
N LEU A 280 -8.17 9.33 -10.82
CA LEU A 280 -8.65 10.24 -11.88
C LEU A 280 -8.36 9.71 -13.29
N LEU A 281 -7.20 9.08 -13.54
CA LEU A 281 -6.91 8.45 -14.82
C LEU A 281 -7.88 7.33 -15.16
N THR A 282 -8.23 6.54 -14.14
CA THR A 282 -9.21 5.47 -14.28
C THR A 282 -10.61 6.03 -14.54
N ALA A 283 -11.07 6.97 -13.72
CA ALA A 283 -12.37 7.61 -13.84
C ALA A 283 -12.56 8.36 -15.17
N SER A 284 -11.50 9.02 -15.68
CA SER A 284 -11.55 9.76 -16.94
C SER A 284 -11.42 8.89 -18.21
N GLY A 285 -11.22 7.59 -18.06
CA GLY A 285 -10.99 6.67 -19.19
C GLY A 285 -9.64 6.84 -19.89
N ILE A 286 -8.72 7.66 -19.36
CA ILE A 286 -7.36 7.81 -19.90
C ILE A 286 -6.60 6.48 -19.79
N ALA A 287 -6.83 5.70 -18.74
CA ALA A 287 -6.28 4.37 -18.59
C ALA A 287 -6.67 3.45 -19.77
N SER A 288 -7.93 3.48 -20.19
CA SER A 288 -8.41 2.71 -21.35
C SER A 288 -7.78 3.16 -22.68
N ASP A 289 -7.51 4.48 -22.83
CA ASP A 289 -6.82 5.00 -24.02
C ASP A 289 -5.36 4.49 -24.07
N LEU A 290 -4.68 4.32 -22.93
CA LEU A 290 -3.34 3.70 -22.86
C LEU A 290 -3.38 2.23 -23.30
N VAL A 291 -4.40 1.47 -22.88
CA VAL A 291 -4.60 0.08 -23.34
C VAL A 291 -4.71 0.03 -24.87
N CYS A 292 -5.56 0.88 -25.45
CA CYS A 292 -5.75 0.94 -26.91
C CYS A 292 -4.45 1.32 -27.64
N PHE A 293 -3.69 2.27 -27.09
CA PHE A 293 -2.39 2.67 -27.64
C PHE A 293 -1.36 1.54 -27.57
N ALA A 294 -1.23 0.87 -26.43
CA ALA A 294 -0.34 -0.27 -26.24
C ALA A 294 -0.69 -1.42 -27.21
N ALA A 295 -2.00 -1.72 -27.35
CA ALA A 295 -2.48 -2.73 -28.30
C ALA A 295 -2.13 -2.38 -29.76
N ALA A 296 -2.28 -1.12 -30.16
CA ALA A 296 -1.91 -0.65 -31.50
C ALA A 296 -0.41 -0.78 -31.79
N LEU A 297 0.45 -0.59 -30.77
CA LEU A 297 1.91 -0.65 -30.91
C LEU A 297 2.45 -2.09 -30.97
N VAL A 298 2.02 -2.95 -30.07
CA VAL A 298 2.66 -4.28 -29.89
C VAL A 298 1.72 -5.46 -30.13
N GLY A 299 0.40 -5.24 -30.19
CA GLY A 299 -0.60 -6.31 -30.26
C GLY A 299 -0.49 -7.22 -31.49
N HIS A 300 0.06 -6.71 -32.60
CA HIS A 300 0.27 -7.47 -33.85
C HIS A 300 1.51 -8.38 -33.82
N ARG A 301 2.38 -8.23 -32.80
CA ARG A 301 3.63 -9.01 -32.69
C ARG A 301 3.37 -10.40 -32.11
N ARG A 302 4.42 -11.23 -32.09
CA ARG A 302 4.39 -12.53 -31.37
C ARG A 302 4.10 -12.30 -29.90
N ALA A 303 3.17 -13.07 -29.31
CA ALA A 303 2.65 -12.87 -27.96
C ALA A 303 2.04 -11.46 -27.75
N GLY A 304 1.47 -10.86 -28.81
CA GLY A 304 1.09 -9.44 -28.85
C GLY A 304 0.15 -9.00 -27.74
N LEU A 305 -0.85 -9.82 -27.40
CA LEU A 305 -1.74 -9.51 -26.27
C LEU A 305 -1.00 -9.50 -24.92
N GLY A 306 -0.09 -10.47 -24.71
CA GLY A 306 0.73 -10.48 -23.48
C GLY A 306 1.67 -9.26 -23.42
N GLN A 307 2.28 -8.89 -24.54
CA GLN A 307 3.10 -7.67 -24.63
C GLN A 307 2.26 -6.39 -24.46
N THR A 308 0.99 -6.40 -24.88
CA THR A 308 0.06 -5.31 -24.61
C THR A 308 -0.20 -5.13 -23.12
N VAL A 309 -0.44 -6.23 -22.39
CA VAL A 309 -0.61 -6.20 -20.93
C VAL A 309 0.65 -5.60 -20.27
N LEU A 310 1.84 -6.08 -20.66
CA LEU A 310 3.11 -5.58 -20.12
C LEU A 310 3.32 -4.09 -20.43
N LEU A 311 3.16 -3.68 -21.69
CA LEU A 311 3.37 -2.29 -22.08
C LEU A 311 2.36 -1.36 -21.39
N THR A 312 1.10 -1.79 -21.29
CA THR A 312 0.10 -1.04 -20.53
C THR A 312 0.48 -0.95 -19.06
N GLY A 313 0.92 -2.05 -18.45
CA GLY A 313 1.40 -2.06 -17.07
C GLY A 313 2.56 -1.07 -16.86
N VAL A 314 3.55 -1.07 -17.74
CA VAL A 314 4.68 -0.11 -17.68
C VAL A 314 4.21 1.35 -17.80
N LEU A 315 3.30 1.63 -18.75
CA LEU A 315 2.79 2.99 -18.97
C LEU A 315 1.83 3.46 -17.87
N PHE A 316 1.08 2.54 -17.26
CA PHE A 316 0.11 2.83 -16.21
C PHE A 316 0.71 2.76 -14.80
N SER A 317 1.82 2.06 -14.65
CA SER A 317 2.52 1.81 -13.39
C SER A 317 2.77 3.11 -12.60
N GLY A 318 3.28 4.13 -13.27
CA GLY A 318 3.47 5.44 -12.66
C GLY A 318 2.19 6.20 -12.29
N ALA A 319 1.02 5.65 -12.57
CA ALA A 319 -0.24 6.37 -12.39
C ALA A 319 -1.10 5.85 -11.24
N SER A 320 -1.04 4.54 -10.96
CA SER A 320 -1.93 3.89 -9.98
C SER A 320 -1.36 3.91 -8.56
N GLY A 321 -0.06 3.78 -8.41
CA GLY A 321 0.63 3.74 -7.11
C GLY A 321 0.26 2.56 -6.21
N SER A 322 -0.63 1.66 -6.66
CA SER A 322 -1.10 0.49 -5.91
C SER A 322 -1.12 -0.76 -6.77
N SER A 323 -0.19 -1.67 -6.53
CA SER A 323 -0.09 -2.94 -7.26
C SER A 323 -1.35 -3.80 -7.12
N ILE A 324 -2.02 -3.73 -5.98
CA ILE A 324 -3.30 -4.44 -5.74
C ILE A 324 -4.40 -3.86 -6.63
N ALA A 325 -4.53 -2.54 -6.69
CA ALA A 325 -5.50 -1.87 -7.56
C ALA A 325 -5.21 -2.15 -9.03
N ASN A 326 -3.93 -2.16 -9.43
CA ASN A 326 -3.51 -2.47 -10.79
C ASN A 326 -3.78 -3.95 -11.16
N ALA A 327 -3.57 -4.89 -10.24
CA ALA A 327 -3.91 -6.30 -10.43
C ALA A 327 -5.43 -6.49 -10.63
N ALA A 328 -6.25 -5.78 -9.87
CA ALA A 328 -7.71 -5.81 -10.01
C ALA A 328 -8.15 -5.16 -11.35
N PHE A 329 -7.63 -3.98 -11.69
CA PHE A 329 -7.87 -3.31 -12.97
C PHE A 329 -7.43 -4.19 -14.15
N GLY A 330 -6.22 -4.73 -14.11
CA GLY A 330 -5.68 -5.61 -15.14
C GLY A 330 -6.55 -6.86 -15.33
N SER A 331 -7.07 -7.42 -14.24
CA SER A 331 -8.01 -8.55 -14.29
C SER A 331 -9.30 -8.17 -15.01
N ALA A 332 -9.90 -7.04 -14.67
CA ALA A 332 -11.13 -6.57 -15.32
C ALA A 332 -10.91 -6.22 -16.80
N ALA A 333 -9.79 -5.57 -17.13
CA ALA A 333 -9.50 -5.07 -18.46
C ALA A 333 -9.01 -6.15 -19.42
N PHE A 334 -8.11 -7.05 -18.98
CA PHE A 334 -7.39 -7.95 -19.86
C PHE A 334 -7.83 -9.42 -19.78
N MET A 335 -8.37 -9.87 -18.65
CA MET A 335 -8.76 -11.26 -18.49
C MET A 335 -9.76 -11.72 -19.56
N PRO A 336 -10.87 -10.97 -19.83
CA PRO A 336 -11.82 -11.35 -20.88
C PRO A 336 -11.18 -11.38 -22.27
N GLN A 337 -10.29 -10.43 -22.56
CA GLN A 337 -9.62 -10.34 -23.89
C GLN A 337 -8.65 -11.51 -24.09
N LEU A 338 -7.79 -11.79 -23.09
CA LEU A 338 -6.82 -12.89 -23.18
C LEU A 338 -7.50 -14.24 -23.32
N THR A 339 -8.56 -14.50 -22.55
CA THR A 339 -9.30 -15.77 -22.59
C THR A 339 -10.10 -15.94 -23.89
N ALA A 340 -10.75 -14.88 -24.39
CA ALA A 340 -11.44 -14.91 -25.68
C ALA A 340 -10.50 -15.23 -26.85
N HIS A 341 -9.21 -14.92 -26.73
CA HIS A 341 -8.19 -15.22 -27.73
C HIS A 341 -7.40 -16.51 -27.42
N GLY A 342 -7.95 -17.39 -26.59
CA GLY A 342 -7.42 -18.75 -26.36
C GLY A 342 -6.27 -18.84 -25.33
N THR A 343 -5.98 -17.77 -24.57
CA THR A 343 -5.04 -17.89 -23.45
C THR A 343 -5.73 -18.59 -22.28
N PRO A 344 -5.15 -19.67 -21.72
CA PRO A 344 -5.72 -20.32 -20.54
C PRO A 344 -5.89 -19.33 -19.38
N PRO A 345 -7.02 -19.35 -18.64
CA PRO A 345 -7.32 -18.36 -17.59
C PRO A 345 -6.22 -18.25 -16.53
N GLU A 346 -5.60 -19.37 -16.15
CA GLU A 346 -4.51 -19.40 -15.19
C GLU A 346 -3.25 -18.70 -15.71
N ARG A 347 -2.95 -18.81 -17.02
CA ARG A 347 -1.81 -18.11 -17.63
C ARG A 347 -2.09 -16.63 -17.81
N ALA A 348 -3.32 -16.27 -18.18
CA ALA A 348 -3.76 -14.88 -18.27
C ALA A 348 -3.66 -14.18 -16.92
N GLY A 349 -4.18 -14.80 -15.86
CA GLY A 349 -4.11 -14.28 -14.51
C GLY A 349 -2.68 -14.18 -13.97
N ALA A 350 -1.85 -15.18 -14.20
CA ALA A 350 -0.44 -15.18 -13.80
C ALA A 350 0.34 -14.03 -14.46
N LEU A 351 0.08 -13.77 -15.76
CA LEU A 351 0.67 -12.66 -16.48
C LEU A 351 0.27 -11.31 -15.87
N ILE A 352 -1.03 -11.12 -15.60
CA ILE A 352 -1.56 -9.89 -14.99
C ILE A 352 -0.92 -9.66 -13.63
N ALA A 353 -0.86 -10.69 -12.78
CA ALA A 353 -0.23 -10.61 -11.46
C ALA A 353 1.27 -10.23 -11.57
N ALA A 354 2.01 -10.84 -12.50
CA ALA A 354 3.42 -10.56 -12.72
C ALA A 354 3.68 -9.13 -13.20
N VAL A 355 2.85 -8.61 -14.10
CA VAL A 355 2.96 -7.24 -14.60
C VAL A 355 2.65 -6.22 -13.49
N SER A 356 1.71 -6.54 -12.59
CA SER A 356 1.34 -5.65 -11.47
C SER A 356 2.47 -5.47 -10.45
N VAL A 357 3.50 -6.32 -10.47
CA VAL A 357 4.74 -6.12 -9.67
C VAL A 357 5.45 -4.82 -10.04
N LEU A 358 5.38 -4.39 -11.31
CA LEU A 358 6.06 -3.18 -11.79
C LEU A 358 5.49 -1.88 -11.22
N ASP A 359 4.25 -1.90 -10.75
CA ASP A 359 3.49 -0.70 -10.38
C ASP A 359 4.13 0.10 -9.23
N ASN A 360 4.65 -0.56 -8.23
CA ASN A 360 5.36 0.09 -7.12
C ASN A 360 6.87 0.29 -7.36
N ILE A 361 7.36 0.00 -8.57
CA ILE A 361 8.78 0.10 -8.91
C ILE A 361 9.02 1.23 -9.91
N ILE A 362 8.20 1.32 -10.97
CA ILE A 362 8.31 2.40 -11.97
C ILE A 362 7.70 3.68 -11.38
N PRO A 363 8.42 4.82 -11.39
CA PRO A 363 7.92 6.08 -10.85
C PRO A 363 6.67 6.61 -11.56
N PRO A 364 5.79 7.28 -10.79
CA PRO A 364 5.85 7.53 -9.35
C PRO A 364 5.47 6.29 -8.51
N SER A 365 6.24 6.01 -7.48
CA SER A 365 6.11 4.80 -6.65
C SER A 365 5.88 5.18 -5.19
N ILE A 366 4.77 4.73 -4.62
CA ILE A 366 4.44 4.94 -3.21
C ILE A 366 5.43 4.19 -2.32
N ALA A 367 5.88 3.00 -2.72
CA ALA A 367 6.84 2.21 -1.96
C ALA A 367 8.16 2.96 -1.75
N PHE A 368 8.68 3.63 -2.79
CA PHE A 368 9.88 4.45 -2.63
C PHE A 368 9.65 5.71 -1.78
N LEU A 369 8.43 6.28 -1.78
CA LEU A 369 8.11 7.39 -0.89
C LEU A 369 8.07 6.95 0.57
N ILE A 370 7.48 5.78 0.85
CA ILE A 370 7.48 5.19 2.20
C ILE A 370 8.91 4.91 2.65
N LEU A 371 9.72 4.29 1.78
CA LEU A 371 11.12 3.99 2.08
C LEU A 371 11.93 5.27 2.33
N ALA A 372 11.79 6.29 1.48
CA ALA A 372 12.46 7.58 1.65
C ALA A 372 12.10 8.23 2.99
N ALA A 373 10.81 8.16 3.37
CA ALA A 373 10.35 8.68 4.64
C ALA A 373 10.82 7.83 5.84
N ALA A 374 10.87 6.50 5.72
CA ALA A 374 11.26 5.60 6.80
C ALA A 374 12.78 5.63 7.09
N ALA A 375 13.59 5.74 6.04
CA ALA A 375 15.05 5.60 6.10
C ALA A 375 15.82 6.91 5.82
N ASP A 376 15.12 8.03 5.68
CA ASP A 376 15.67 9.36 5.38
C ASP A 376 16.57 9.40 4.13
N LEU A 377 16.13 8.68 3.08
CA LEU A 377 16.83 8.56 1.81
C LEU A 377 16.32 9.58 0.78
N SER A 378 17.19 9.95 -0.17
CA SER A 378 16.81 10.85 -1.26
C SER A 378 15.74 10.22 -2.15
N THR A 379 14.52 10.76 -2.10
CA THR A 379 13.38 10.33 -2.92
C THR A 379 13.69 10.40 -4.42
N GLY A 380 14.33 11.49 -4.85
CA GLY A 380 14.67 11.67 -6.27
C GLY A 380 15.61 10.58 -6.79
N LYS A 381 16.63 10.20 -6.00
CA LYS A 381 17.55 9.12 -6.34
C LYS A 381 16.85 7.76 -6.33
N LEU A 382 16.01 7.48 -5.32
CA LEU A 382 15.23 6.24 -5.25
C LEU A 382 14.29 6.08 -6.45
N LEU A 383 13.57 7.14 -6.82
CA LEU A 383 12.70 7.12 -7.99
C LEU A 383 13.49 6.92 -9.30
N ALA A 384 14.66 7.56 -9.43
CA ALA A 384 15.53 7.35 -10.60
C ALA A 384 16.02 5.90 -10.68
N GLY A 385 16.47 5.34 -9.56
CA GLY A 385 16.87 3.95 -9.48
C GLY A 385 15.73 2.98 -9.75
N GLY A 386 14.55 3.25 -9.22
CA GLY A 386 13.33 2.49 -9.48
C GLY A 386 12.94 2.47 -10.95
N PHE A 387 13.13 3.58 -11.66
CA PHE A 387 12.89 3.63 -13.11
C PHE A 387 13.79 2.65 -13.87
N VAL A 388 15.08 2.62 -13.55
CA VAL A 388 16.05 1.69 -14.16
C VAL A 388 15.71 0.25 -13.80
N ALA A 389 15.44 -0.03 -12.54
CA ALA A 389 15.05 -1.36 -12.06
C ALA A 389 13.75 -1.83 -12.75
N GLY A 390 12.74 -0.97 -12.83
CA GLY A 390 11.47 -1.26 -13.49
C GLY A 390 11.62 -1.55 -14.99
N LEU A 391 12.47 -0.82 -15.70
CA LEU A 391 12.76 -1.10 -17.10
C LEU A 391 13.49 -2.44 -17.30
N LEU A 392 14.44 -2.78 -16.41
CA LEU A 392 15.10 -4.08 -16.43
C LEU A 392 14.10 -5.23 -16.18
N MET A 393 13.24 -5.08 -15.18
CA MET A 393 12.19 -6.06 -14.89
C MET A 393 11.19 -6.18 -16.06
N ALA A 394 10.79 -5.08 -16.65
CA ALA A 394 9.94 -5.09 -17.84
C ALA A 394 10.61 -5.80 -19.02
N ALA A 395 11.91 -5.62 -19.22
CA ALA A 395 12.66 -6.32 -20.26
C ALA A 395 12.72 -7.83 -20.03
N THR A 396 13.00 -8.28 -18.79
CA THR A 396 13.01 -9.72 -18.47
C THR A 396 11.61 -10.34 -18.58
N LEU A 397 10.56 -9.63 -18.16
CA LEU A 397 9.17 -10.05 -18.37
C LEU A 397 8.82 -10.09 -19.87
N ALA A 398 9.25 -9.12 -20.68
CA ALA A 398 9.01 -9.12 -22.12
C ALA A 398 9.61 -10.37 -22.79
N ILE A 399 10.82 -10.76 -22.39
CA ILE A 399 11.47 -12.00 -22.84
C ILE A 399 10.66 -13.22 -22.40
N ALA A 400 10.26 -13.31 -21.13
CA ALA A 400 9.46 -14.41 -20.61
C ALA A 400 8.12 -14.54 -21.34
N ILE A 401 7.43 -13.42 -21.60
CA ILE A 401 6.18 -13.38 -22.37
C ILE A 401 6.42 -13.83 -23.82
N HIS A 402 7.50 -13.37 -24.44
CA HIS A 402 7.83 -13.75 -25.81
C HIS A 402 8.10 -15.25 -25.96
N VAL A 403 8.81 -15.83 -25.01
CA VAL A 403 9.15 -17.27 -25.01
C VAL A 403 7.92 -18.14 -24.71
N ASN A 404 7.14 -17.79 -23.67
CA ASN A 404 6.01 -18.59 -23.22
C ASN A 404 4.70 -18.30 -23.97
N GLY A 405 4.59 -17.16 -24.64
CA GLY A 405 3.39 -16.67 -25.31
C GLY A 405 3.26 -17.09 -26.79
N ALA A 406 4.01 -18.10 -27.23
CA ALA A 406 4.04 -18.50 -28.65
C ALA A 406 2.67 -18.94 -29.22
N THR A 407 1.73 -19.30 -28.37
CA THR A 407 0.38 -19.80 -28.71
C THR A 407 -0.71 -18.74 -28.60
N THR A 408 -0.41 -17.53 -28.11
CA THR A 408 -1.42 -16.46 -27.98
C THR A 408 -1.73 -15.81 -29.33
N ALA A 409 -3.02 -15.58 -29.57
CA ALA A 409 -3.49 -14.92 -30.79
C ALA A 409 -2.89 -13.52 -30.94
N ARG A 410 -2.70 -13.11 -32.18
CA ARG A 410 -2.24 -11.78 -32.55
C ARG A 410 -3.45 -10.93 -32.89
N THR A 411 -3.43 -9.66 -32.50
CA THR A 411 -4.41 -8.70 -33.01
C THR A 411 -4.02 -8.25 -34.42
N ALA A 412 -4.98 -7.79 -35.21
CA ALA A 412 -4.69 -7.18 -36.50
C ALA A 412 -3.77 -5.94 -36.30
N ARG A 413 -2.88 -5.71 -37.23
CA ARG A 413 -2.02 -4.53 -37.18
C ARG A 413 -2.88 -3.27 -37.36
N ALA A 414 -2.82 -2.38 -36.40
CA ALA A 414 -3.50 -1.09 -36.48
C ALA A 414 -2.93 -0.27 -37.66
N SER A 415 -3.78 0.43 -38.37
CA SER A 415 -3.36 1.38 -39.40
C SER A 415 -2.57 2.54 -38.80
N ALA A 416 -1.76 3.22 -39.59
CA ALA A 416 -1.00 4.39 -39.14
C ALA A 416 -1.94 5.50 -38.62
N GLY A 417 -3.13 5.65 -39.20
CA GLY A 417 -4.14 6.59 -38.76
C GLY A 417 -4.73 6.23 -37.38
N GLU A 418 -5.05 4.95 -37.13
CA GLU A 418 -5.52 4.46 -35.85
C GLU A 418 -4.46 4.58 -34.76
N SER A 419 -3.22 4.19 -35.06
CA SER A 419 -2.09 4.32 -34.12
C SER A 419 -1.87 5.78 -33.73
N ARG A 420 -1.94 6.73 -34.68
CA ARG A 420 -1.87 8.16 -34.40
C ARG A 420 -3.06 8.63 -33.54
N ARG A 421 -4.29 8.18 -33.84
CA ARG A 421 -5.49 8.52 -33.09
C ARG A 421 -5.40 8.05 -31.64
N PHE A 422 -4.98 6.81 -31.40
CA PHE A 422 -4.78 6.29 -30.06
C PHE A 422 -3.63 6.99 -29.34
N GLY A 423 -2.53 7.29 -30.03
CA GLY A 423 -1.42 8.07 -29.48
C GLY A 423 -1.84 9.46 -28.99
N VAL A 424 -2.64 10.18 -29.79
CA VAL A 424 -3.16 11.51 -29.38
C VAL A 424 -4.08 11.40 -28.17
N ARG A 425 -4.92 10.36 -28.09
CA ARG A 425 -5.78 10.14 -26.92
C ARG A 425 -5.01 9.77 -25.66
N ALA A 426 -3.88 9.10 -25.80
CA ALA A 426 -3.00 8.71 -24.71
C ALA A 426 -2.04 9.85 -24.26
N LEU A 427 -1.93 10.96 -25.04
CA LEU A 427 -1.07 12.10 -24.70
C LEU A 427 -1.21 12.60 -23.25
N PRO A 428 -2.42 12.70 -22.66
CA PRO A 428 -2.55 13.13 -21.27
C PRO A 428 -1.80 12.24 -20.28
N ALA A 429 -1.71 10.93 -20.53
CA ALA A 429 -0.95 10.04 -19.68
C ALA A 429 0.57 10.22 -19.84
N PHE A 430 1.07 10.48 -21.04
CA PHE A 430 2.50 10.78 -21.26
C PHE A 430 2.93 12.08 -20.60
N GLY A 431 2.04 13.09 -20.56
CA GLY A 431 2.29 14.34 -19.86
C GLY A 431 2.63 14.14 -18.38
N LEU A 432 2.03 13.13 -17.73
CA LEU A 432 2.35 12.77 -16.35
C LEU A 432 3.78 12.28 -16.18
N GLY A 433 4.23 11.39 -17.06
CA GLY A 433 5.62 10.90 -17.06
C GLY A 433 6.63 12.04 -17.20
N ILE A 434 6.32 13.04 -18.05
CA ILE A 434 7.16 14.23 -18.23
C ILE A 434 7.17 15.07 -16.94
N ILE A 435 6.01 15.38 -16.36
CA ILE A 435 5.91 16.18 -15.13
C ILE A 435 6.70 15.52 -13.99
N VAL A 436 6.51 14.23 -13.77
CA VAL A 436 7.10 13.53 -12.63
C VAL A 436 8.56 13.20 -12.91
N VAL A 437 8.86 12.40 -13.95
CA VAL A 437 10.22 11.88 -14.14
C VAL A 437 11.17 12.98 -14.61
N ALA A 438 10.80 13.73 -15.64
CA ALA A 438 11.66 14.78 -16.17
C ALA A 438 11.73 15.98 -15.21
N GLY A 439 10.61 16.38 -14.61
CA GLY A 439 10.57 17.51 -13.65
C GLY A 439 11.46 17.30 -12.43
N ILE A 440 11.39 16.10 -11.81
CA ILE A 440 12.23 15.76 -10.65
C ILE A 440 13.70 15.62 -11.05
N ARG A 441 13.98 14.90 -12.17
CA ARG A 441 15.36 14.68 -12.60
C ARG A 441 16.09 15.95 -13.03
N ALA A 442 15.37 16.88 -13.64
CA ALA A 442 15.91 18.21 -13.99
C ALA A 442 16.08 19.14 -12.77
N GLY A 443 15.62 18.71 -11.58
CA GLY A 443 15.67 19.55 -10.37
C GLY A 443 14.72 20.75 -10.41
N VAL A 444 13.79 20.78 -11.35
CA VAL A 444 12.82 21.88 -11.49
C VAL A 444 11.77 21.83 -10.38
N VAL A 445 11.30 20.65 -10.03
CA VAL A 445 10.28 20.44 -9.00
C VAL A 445 10.72 19.38 -7.98
N SER A 446 10.31 19.56 -6.72
CA SER A 446 10.43 18.51 -5.70
C SER A 446 9.44 17.36 -5.97
N PRO A 447 9.64 16.17 -5.39
CA PRO A 447 8.70 15.04 -5.55
C PRO A 447 7.26 15.37 -5.12
N THR A 448 7.08 16.16 -4.06
CA THR A 448 5.76 16.59 -3.58
C THR A 448 5.08 17.56 -4.55
N GLU A 449 5.85 18.49 -5.10
CA GLU A 449 5.36 19.44 -6.09
C GLU A 449 5.01 18.75 -7.42
N ALA A 450 5.86 17.82 -7.86
CA ALA A 450 5.59 17.00 -9.05
C ALA A 450 4.28 16.21 -8.88
N ALA A 451 4.05 15.64 -7.70
CA ALA A 451 2.82 14.92 -7.40
C ALA A 451 1.58 15.83 -7.42
N ALA A 452 1.66 17.03 -6.81
CA ALA A 452 0.58 18.00 -6.81
C ALA A 452 0.26 18.51 -8.24
N LEU A 453 1.31 18.84 -9.02
CA LEU A 453 1.16 19.25 -10.42
C LEU A 453 0.56 18.13 -11.27
N ALA A 454 1.00 16.88 -11.07
CA ALA A 454 0.45 15.71 -11.76
C ALA A 454 -1.03 15.52 -11.44
N ALA A 455 -1.44 15.65 -10.16
CA ALA A 455 -2.83 15.55 -9.75
C ALA A 455 -3.68 16.68 -10.33
N ALA A 456 -3.22 17.92 -10.27
CA ALA A 456 -3.88 19.07 -10.88
C ALA A 456 -4.03 18.91 -12.40
N TYR A 457 -2.95 18.49 -13.08
CA TYR A 457 -2.96 18.20 -14.51
C TYR A 457 -3.99 17.12 -14.88
N THR A 458 -4.02 16.02 -14.12
CA THR A 458 -4.96 14.93 -14.36
C THR A 458 -6.40 15.33 -14.10
N LEU A 459 -6.62 16.17 -13.08
CA LEU A 459 -7.96 16.75 -12.79
C LEU A 459 -8.43 17.62 -13.96
N VAL A 460 -7.57 18.49 -14.49
CA VAL A 460 -7.89 19.30 -15.68
C VAL A 460 -8.16 18.38 -16.88
N ALA A 461 -7.37 17.34 -17.09
CA ALA A 461 -7.60 16.39 -18.18
C ALA A 461 -8.94 15.65 -18.04
N ALA A 462 -9.34 15.29 -16.80
CA ALA A 462 -10.64 14.69 -16.52
C ALA A 462 -11.79 15.66 -16.83
N PHE A 463 -11.69 16.93 -16.48
CA PHE A 463 -12.68 17.96 -16.86
C PHE A 463 -12.76 18.15 -18.38
N LEU A 464 -11.63 18.20 -19.08
CA LEU A 464 -11.60 18.32 -20.54
C LEU A 464 -12.23 17.10 -21.22
N LYS A 465 -12.12 15.91 -20.62
CA LYS A 465 -12.80 14.69 -21.08
C LYS A 465 -14.28 14.63 -20.65
N ARG A 466 -14.79 15.63 -19.96
CA ARG A 466 -16.17 15.72 -19.47
C ARG A 466 -16.55 14.55 -18.55
N THR A 467 -15.61 14.11 -17.73
CA THR A 467 -15.86 13.10 -16.68
C THR A 467 -16.95 13.60 -15.73
N ALA A 468 -17.89 12.73 -15.37
CA ALA A 468 -18.99 13.13 -14.50
C ALA A 468 -18.48 13.56 -13.12
N GLY A 469 -19.06 14.62 -12.54
CA GLY A 469 -18.65 15.14 -11.24
C GLY A 469 -18.73 14.09 -10.12
N GLN A 470 -19.67 13.14 -10.20
CA GLN A 470 -19.78 12.02 -9.27
C GLN A 470 -18.56 11.08 -9.34
N GLU A 471 -18.04 10.81 -10.54
CA GLU A 471 -16.86 9.97 -10.74
C GLU A 471 -15.59 10.66 -10.21
N ILE A 472 -15.48 11.99 -10.40
CA ILE A 472 -14.40 12.79 -9.83
C ILE A 472 -14.50 12.79 -8.31
N GLY A 473 -15.68 13.00 -7.74
CA GLY A 473 -15.93 12.94 -6.29
C GLY A 473 -15.60 11.56 -5.70
N ALA A 474 -15.95 10.49 -6.39
CA ALA A 474 -15.60 9.12 -6.00
C ALA A 474 -14.09 8.89 -6.02
N ALA A 475 -13.37 9.43 -7.02
CA ALA A 475 -11.91 9.36 -7.09
C ALA A 475 -11.24 10.06 -5.88
N PHE A 476 -11.72 11.24 -5.48
CA PHE A 476 -11.24 11.92 -4.27
C PHE A 476 -11.53 11.10 -3.00
N GLY A 477 -12.74 10.54 -2.85
CA GLY A 477 -13.10 9.70 -1.70
C GLY A 477 -12.27 8.43 -1.61
N GLN A 478 -12.05 7.73 -2.73
CA GLN A 478 -11.20 6.55 -2.78
C GLN A 478 -9.76 6.90 -2.41
N SER A 479 -9.18 7.94 -3.02
CA SER A 479 -7.80 8.36 -2.75
C SER A 479 -7.60 8.81 -1.31
N ALA A 480 -8.58 9.50 -0.72
CA ALA A 480 -8.53 9.90 0.67
C ALA A 480 -8.52 8.70 1.62
N ARG A 481 -9.33 7.67 1.35
CA ARG A 481 -9.40 6.44 2.14
C ARG A 481 -8.10 5.64 2.06
N GLU A 482 -7.55 5.46 0.86
CA GLU A 482 -6.27 4.77 0.65
C GLU A 482 -5.11 5.53 1.31
N THR A 483 -5.08 6.86 1.12
CA THR A 483 -4.11 7.75 1.79
C THR A 483 -4.17 7.62 3.30
N ALA A 484 -5.36 7.71 3.87
CA ALA A 484 -5.56 7.63 5.32
C ALA A 484 -5.04 6.31 5.90
N ALA A 485 -5.25 5.20 5.19
CA ALA A 485 -4.74 3.89 5.58
C ALA A 485 -3.20 3.83 5.55
N ILE A 486 -2.58 4.36 4.50
CA ILE A 486 -1.12 4.38 4.34
C ILE A 486 -0.47 5.32 5.36
N LEU A 487 -1.02 6.53 5.54
CA LEU A 487 -0.51 7.48 6.53
C LEU A 487 -0.60 6.89 7.94
N LEU A 488 -1.72 6.26 8.28
CA LEU A 488 -1.87 5.62 9.58
C LEU A 488 -0.84 4.51 9.79
N LEU A 489 -0.55 3.72 8.75
CA LEU A 489 0.48 2.69 8.80
C LEU A 489 1.87 3.31 9.06
N ILE A 490 2.22 4.39 8.36
CA ILE A 490 3.49 5.11 8.55
C ILE A 490 3.58 5.70 9.96
N GLY A 491 2.52 6.37 10.41
CA GLY A 491 2.47 6.95 11.75
C GLY A 491 2.60 5.89 12.85
N SER A 492 1.95 4.74 12.69
CA SER A 492 2.01 3.64 13.65
C SER A 492 3.37 2.93 13.69
N ALA A 493 4.10 2.94 12.59
CA ALA A 493 5.44 2.35 12.53
C ALA A 493 6.53 3.25 13.14
N ALA A 494 6.28 4.54 13.32
CA ALA A 494 7.29 5.47 13.85
C ALA A 494 7.71 5.14 15.31
N PRO A 495 6.79 4.91 16.27
CA PRO A 495 7.18 4.44 17.61
C PRO A 495 7.88 3.08 17.57
N PHE A 496 7.47 2.19 16.69
CA PHE A 496 8.12 0.90 16.50
C PHE A 496 9.58 1.06 16.04
N ALA A 497 9.83 1.87 15.03
CA ALA A 497 11.17 2.16 14.54
C ALA A 497 12.04 2.86 15.60
N PHE A 498 11.45 3.73 16.41
CA PHE A 498 12.14 4.40 17.52
C PHE A 498 12.64 3.38 18.56
N LEU A 499 11.79 2.46 19.00
CA LEU A 499 12.17 1.42 19.97
C LEU A 499 13.30 0.52 19.45
N ILE A 500 13.24 0.12 18.18
CA ILE A 500 14.30 -0.64 17.51
C ILE A 500 15.62 0.13 17.50
N ALA A 501 15.57 1.43 17.24
CA ALA A 501 16.76 2.28 17.19
C ALA A 501 17.39 2.46 18.57
N VAL A 502 16.58 2.69 19.61
CA VAL A 502 17.04 2.84 21.01
C VAL A 502 17.69 1.56 21.53
N ASP A 503 17.15 0.42 21.17
CA ASP A 503 17.66 -0.90 21.58
C ASP A 503 18.94 -1.32 20.84
N GLY A 504 19.38 -0.54 19.86
CA GLY A 504 20.61 -0.78 19.11
C GLY A 504 20.58 -2.07 18.26
N VAL A 505 19.40 -2.52 17.85
CA VAL A 505 19.21 -3.75 17.07
C VAL A 505 20.02 -3.72 15.78
N ALA A 506 20.14 -2.56 15.15
CA ALA A 506 20.95 -2.39 13.94
C ALA A 506 22.43 -2.79 14.18
N ALA A 507 23.00 -2.44 15.35
CA ALA A 507 24.36 -2.82 15.71
C ALA A 507 24.47 -4.35 15.99
N GLN A 508 23.47 -4.92 16.66
CA GLN A 508 23.41 -6.37 16.91
C GLN A 508 23.32 -7.17 15.61
N VAL A 509 22.44 -6.76 14.69
CA VAL A 509 22.29 -7.41 13.38
C VAL A 509 23.55 -7.20 12.53
N SER A 510 24.21 -6.05 12.60
CA SER A 510 25.47 -5.80 11.91
C SER A 510 26.59 -6.70 12.45
N SER A 511 26.63 -6.98 13.76
CA SER A 511 27.59 -7.92 14.34
C SER A 511 27.35 -9.35 13.87
N LEU A 512 26.08 -9.78 13.75
CA LEU A 512 25.73 -11.06 13.15
C LEU A 512 26.13 -11.13 11.66
N ALA A 513 25.98 -10.04 10.92
CA ALA A 513 26.46 -9.96 9.54
C ALA A 513 27.99 -10.11 9.42
N GLY A 514 28.73 -9.76 10.47
CA GLY A 514 30.18 -10.03 10.58
C GLY A 514 30.55 -11.52 10.44
N TRP A 515 29.65 -12.44 10.78
CA TRP A 515 29.83 -13.89 10.56
C TRP A 515 29.78 -14.27 9.08
N LEU A 516 29.14 -13.46 8.24
CA LEU A 516 29.12 -13.63 6.78
C LEU A 516 30.43 -13.11 6.12
N GLY A 517 31.33 -12.56 6.92
CA GLY A 517 32.53 -11.87 6.45
C GLY A 517 32.18 -10.50 5.84
N SER A 518 33.20 -9.68 5.62
CA SER A 518 33.03 -8.35 4.96
C SER A 518 32.79 -8.44 3.44
N ASN A 519 32.27 -9.57 2.95
CA ASN A 519 32.00 -9.74 1.52
C ASN A 519 30.59 -9.17 1.18
N PRO A 520 30.52 -8.04 0.46
CA PRO A 520 29.23 -7.40 0.12
C PRO A 520 28.28 -8.32 -0.64
N PHE A 521 28.81 -9.25 -1.46
CA PHE A 521 28.00 -10.17 -2.24
C PHE A 521 27.27 -11.20 -1.37
N LEU A 522 27.91 -11.68 -0.29
CA LEU A 522 27.26 -12.61 0.64
C LEU A 522 26.21 -11.89 1.49
N VAL A 523 26.51 -10.68 1.93
CA VAL A 523 25.56 -9.86 2.70
C VAL A 523 24.33 -9.55 1.87
N ILE A 524 24.49 -9.09 0.61
CA ILE A 524 23.34 -8.77 -0.25
C ILE A 524 22.54 -10.03 -0.60
N ALA A 525 23.18 -11.17 -0.77
CA ALA A 525 22.50 -12.45 -1.00
C ALA A 525 21.66 -12.88 0.22
N ALA A 526 22.22 -12.77 1.42
CA ALA A 526 21.51 -13.08 2.67
C ALA A 526 20.34 -12.14 2.91
N LEU A 527 20.53 -10.83 2.69
CA LEU A 527 19.45 -9.83 2.78
C LEU A 527 18.37 -10.07 1.73
N ASN A 528 18.74 -10.44 0.50
CA ASN A 528 17.75 -10.80 -0.53
C ASN A 528 16.91 -12.02 -0.11
N LEU A 529 17.52 -13.05 0.46
CA LEU A 529 16.79 -14.23 0.93
C LEU A 529 15.85 -13.89 2.08
N LEU A 530 16.30 -13.07 3.04
CA LEU A 530 15.48 -12.57 4.14
C LEU A 530 14.28 -11.79 3.62
N LEU A 531 14.51 -10.81 2.74
CA LEU A 531 13.46 -9.94 2.21
C LEU A 531 12.47 -10.70 1.33
N LEU A 532 12.92 -11.69 0.54
CA LEU A 532 12.01 -12.59 -0.17
C LEU A 532 11.11 -13.35 0.81
N GLY A 533 11.69 -13.88 1.90
CA GLY A 533 10.91 -14.54 2.95
C GLY A 533 9.88 -13.61 3.61
N VAL A 534 10.26 -12.37 3.89
CA VAL A 534 9.37 -11.34 4.45
C VAL A 534 8.24 -10.98 3.49
N GLY A 535 8.57 -10.74 2.21
CA GLY A 535 7.62 -10.38 1.17
C GLY A 535 6.58 -11.46 0.85
N LEU A 536 6.80 -12.71 1.29
CA LEU A 536 5.79 -13.78 1.19
C LEU A 536 4.55 -13.49 2.04
N PHE A 537 4.71 -12.83 3.17
CA PHE A 537 3.69 -12.71 4.21
C PHE A 537 3.21 -11.29 4.45
N LEU A 538 4.09 -10.29 4.25
CA LEU A 538 3.78 -8.91 4.56
C LEU A 538 3.44 -8.11 3.31
N ASP A 539 2.51 -7.14 3.48
CA ASP A 539 2.31 -6.08 2.51
C ASP A 539 3.58 -5.22 2.38
N ILE A 540 3.81 -4.68 1.18
CA ILE A 540 5.03 -3.93 0.89
C ILE A 540 5.25 -2.73 1.82
N GLY A 541 4.19 -1.98 2.17
CA GLY A 541 4.29 -0.84 3.08
C GLY A 541 4.75 -1.26 4.48
N ALA A 542 4.11 -2.28 5.04
CA ALA A 542 4.46 -2.83 6.35
C ALA A 542 5.88 -3.43 6.35
N ALA A 543 6.23 -4.17 5.28
CA ALA A 543 7.54 -4.77 5.14
C ALA A 543 8.67 -3.72 5.06
N ILE A 544 8.47 -2.65 4.31
CA ILE A 544 9.42 -1.53 4.24
C ILE A 544 9.60 -0.89 5.63
N LEU A 545 8.50 -0.53 6.30
CA LEU A 545 8.54 0.17 7.58
C LEU A 545 9.21 -0.66 8.69
N LEU A 546 9.04 -1.98 8.65
CA LEU A 546 9.61 -2.89 9.63
C LEU A 546 11.06 -3.26 9.32
N PHE A 547 11.37 -3.56 8.05
CA PHE A 547 12.66 -4.15 7.69
C PHE A 547 13.67 -3.15 7.13
N ALA A 548 13.27 -1.99 6.59
CA ALA A 548 14.23 -1.01 6.11
C ALA A 548 15.14 -0.49 7.25
N PRO A 549 14.63 -0.12 8.45
CA PRO A 549 15.47 0.32 9.56
C PRO A 549 16.44 -0.77 10.06
N LEU A 550 16.07 -2.05 9.88
CA LEU A 550 16.89 -3.18 10.31
C LEU A 550 17.97 -3.57 9.28
N THR A 551 17.61 -3.58 8.01
CA THR A 551 18.46 -4.13 6.94
C THR A 551 19.36 -3.09 6.29
N LEU A 552 18.96 -1.83 6.23
CA LEU A 552 19.73 -0.75 5.61
C LEU A 552 21.07 -0.50 6.33
N PRO A 553 21.15 -0.41 7.69
CA PRO A 553 22.43 -0.28 8.38
C PRO A 553 23.38 -1.44 8.12
N VAL A 554 22.85 -2.66 8.00
CA VAL A 554 23.63 -3.87 7.67
C VAL A 554 24.22 -3.78 6.27
N ALA A 555 23.43 -3.36 5.29
CA ALA A 555 23.91 -3.17 3.93
C ALA A 555 25.01 -2.09 3.86
N VAL A 556 24.78 -0.96 4.53
CA VAL A 556 25.75 0.15 4.58
C VAL A 556 27.05 -0.27 5.27
N SER A 557 26.97 -1.03 6.37
CA SER A 557 28.18 -1.54 7.07
C SER A 557 29.00 -2.50 6.20
N ALA A 558 28.37 -3.19 5.24
CA ALA A 558 29.02 -4.03 4.25
C ALA A 558 29.56 -3.25 3.02
N GLY A 559 29.44 -1.91 3.01
CA GLY A 559 29.91 -1.06 1.92
C GLY A 559 28.95 -0.96 0.73
N ILE A 560 27.67 -1.35 0.91
CA ILE A 560 26.64 -1.25 -0.15
C ILE A 560 26.04 0.15 -0.09
N ASP A 561 25.89 0.80 -1.24
CA ASP A 561 25.25 2.11 -1.34
C ASP A 561 23.79 2.04 -0.83
N PRO A 562 23.34 2.97 0.04
CA PRO A 562 22.01 2.94 0.64
C PRO A 562 20.88 3.12 -0.37
N ILE A 563 21.09 3.88 -1.46
CA ILE A 563 20.08 4.05 -2.51
C ILE A 563 19.96 2.77 -3.33
N HIS A 564 21.10 2.18 -3.70
CA HIS A 564 21.13 0.91 -4.42
C HIS A 564 20.42 -0.20 -3.63
N PHE A 565 20.77 -0.35 -2.34
CA PHE A 565 20.10 -1.33 -1.49
C PHE A 565 18.61 -1.02 -1.31
N GLY A 566 18.24 0.26 -1.18
CA GLY A 566 16.83 0.69 -1.10
C GLY A 566 16.02 0.27 -2.34
N VAL A 567 16.60 0.36 -3.53
CA VAL A 567 15.96 -0.11 -4.77
C VAL A 567 15.81 -1.64 -4.75
N ILE A 568 16.86 -2.37 -4.37
CA ILE A 568 16.81 -3.83 -4.25
C ILE A 568 15.74 -4.25 -3.24
N LEU A 569 15.65 -3.60 -2.09
CA LEU A 569 14.67 -3.88 -1.05
C LEU A 569 13.24 -3.81 -1.60
N VAL A 570 12.89 -2.71 -2.28
CA VAL A 570 11.55 -2.54 -2.86
C VAL A 570 11.28 -3.59 -3.95
N VAL A 571 12.23 -3.80 -4.86
CA VAL A 571 12.10 -4.81 -5.93
C VAL A 571 11.89 -6.20 -5.36
N ASN A 572 12.67 -6.56 -4.35
CA ASN A 572 12.62 -7.86 -3.69
C ASN A 572 11.26 -8.11 -3.02
N LEU A 573 10.79 -7.16 -2.20
CA LEU A 573 9.49 -7.25 -1.53
C LEU A 573 8.34 -7.35 -2.53
N MET A 574 8.41 -6.63 -3.66
CA MET A 574 7.40 -6.70 -4.71
C MET A 574 7.35 -8.07 -5.38
N ILE A 575 8.50 -8.73 -5.58
CA ILE A 575 8.56 -10.11 -6.11
C ILE A 575 7.95 -11.08 -5.09
N GLY A 576 8.13 -10.83 -3.78
CA GLY A 576 7.48 -11.59 -2.71
C GLY A 576 5.95 -11.63 -2.87
N GLY A 577 5.32 -10.54 -3.29
CA GLY A 577 3.88 -10.47 -3.58
C GLY A 577 3.38 -11.37 -4.72
N LEU A 578 4.28 -11.93 -5.54
CA LEU A 578 3.98 -12.92 -6.58
C LEU A 578 4.30 -14.36 -6.14
N THR A 579 5.01 -14.53 -5.03
CA THR A 579 5.64 -15.79 -4.62
C THR A 579 4.72 -16.59 -3.68
N PRO A 580 4.62 -17.95 -3.84
CA PRO A 580 3.89 -18.80 -2.89
C PRO A 580 4.52 -18.73 -1.49
N PRO A 581 3.77 -18.93 -0.38
CA PRO A 581 2.40 -19.44 -0.30
C PRO A 581 1.30 -18.38 -0.32
N VAL A 582 1.58 -17.13 0.02
CA VAL A 582 0.55 -16.08 0.14
C VAL A 582 0.37 -15.34 -1.17
N GLY A 583 1.41 -14.67 -1.68
CA GLY A 583 1.39 -13.96 -2.96
C GLY A 583 0.19 -13.04 -3.15
N ILE A 584 0.14 -11.91 -2.45
CA ILE A 584 -1.03 -11.02 -2.38
C ILE A 584 -1.55 -10.59 -3.76
N LEU A 585 -0.66 -10.42 -4.74
CA LEU A 585 -1.05 -10.07 -6.11
C LEU A 585 -1.74 -11.23 -6.83
N VAL A 586 -1.25 -12.45 -6.62
CA VAL A 586 -1.87 -13.67 -7.18
C VAL A 586 -3.25 -13.89 -6.56
N GLN A 587 -3.40 -13.68 -5.25
CA GLN A 587 -4.69 -13.76 -4.57
C GLN A 587 -5.66 -12.70 -5.09
N THR A 588 -5.21 -11.46 -5.29
CA THR A 588 -6.04 -10.37 -5.83
C THR A 588 -6.58 -10.74 -7.21
N VAL A 589 -5.72 -11.25 -8.10
CA VAL A 589 -6.14 -11.71 -9.43
C VAL A 589 -7.08 -12.92 -9.32
N GLY A 590 -6.78 -13.87 -8.43
CA GLY A 590 -7.63 -15.04 -8.19
C GLY A 590 -9.04 -14.66 -7.74
N ASN A 591 -9.13 -13.72 -6.80
CA ASN A 591 -10.41 -13.21 -6.30
C ASN A 591 -11.18 -12.43 -7.38
N ALA A 592 -10.49 -11.62 -8.19
CA ALA A 592 -11.12 -10.84 -9.25
C ALA A 592 -11.56 -11.69 -10.45
N SER A 593 -10.84 -12.76 -10.77
CA SER A 593 -11.08 -13.59 -11.96
C SER A 593 -11.81 -14.90 -11.68
N GLY A 594 -11.92 -15.32 -10.42
CA GLY A 594 -12.46 -16.63 -10.03
C GLY A 594 -11.53 -17.82 -10.33
N VAL A 595 -10.30 -17.57 -10.81
CA VAL A 595 -9.33 -18.63 -11.11
C VAL A 595 -8.71 -19.15 -9.81
N PRO A 596 -8.56 -20.48 -9.62
CA PRO A 596 -7.92 -21.04 -8.44
C PRO A 596 -6.50 -20.53 -8.25
N VAL A 597 -6.19 -20.01 -7.06
CA VAL A 597 -4.90 -19.39 -6.72
C VAL A 597 -3.73 -20.36 -6.93
N VAL A 598 -3.92 -21.65 -6.64
CA VAL A 598 -2.88 -22.68 -6.85
C VAL A 598 -2.52 -22.82 -8.35
N ALA A 599 -3.51 -22.74 -9.24
CA ALA A 599 -3.27 -22.76 -10.68
C ALA A 599 -2.53 -21.52 -11.16
N LEU A 600 -2.87 -20.34 -10.60
CA LEU A 600 -2.16 -19.10 -10.88
C LEU A 600 -0.69 -19.16 -10.45
N PHE A 601 -0.38 -19.69 -9.27
CA PHE A 601 0.99 -19.89 -8.81
C PHE A 601 1.79 -20.83 -9.73
N ALA A 602 1.17 -21.93 -10.16
CA ALA A 602 1.83 -22.84 -11.10
C ALA A 602 2.15 -22.14 -12.43
N ALA A 603 1.22 -21.33 -12.93
CA ALA A 603 1.38 -20.59 -14.18
C ALA A 603 2.33 -19.38 -14.05
N SER A 604 2.56 -18.83 -12.85
CA SER A 604 3.42 -17.67 -12.64
C SER A 604 4.92 -17.99 -12.65
N ARG A 605 5.31 -19.28 -12.56
CA ARG A 605 6.73 -19.70 -12.48
C ARG A 605 7.66 -19.05 -13.51
N PRO A 606 7.36 -19.00 -14.83
CA PRO A 606 8.27 -18.40 -15.79
C PRO A 606 8.44 -16.88 -15.59
N TYR A 607 7.40 -16.20 -15.15
CA TYR A 607 7.44 -14.77 -14.84
C TYR A 607 8.22 -14.50 -13.55
N LEU A 608 8.03 -15.35 -12.54
CA LEU A 608 8.78 -15.29 -11.29
C LEU A 608 10.27 -15.48 -11.53
N LEU A 609 10.67 -16.46 -12.36
CA LEU A 609 12.08 -16.68 -12.73
C LEU A 609 12.65 -15.46 -13.48
N ALA A 610 11.88 -14.83 -14.36
CA ALA A 610 12.30 -13.60 -15.05
C ALA A 610 12.54 -12.44 -14.06
N LEU A 611 11.64 -12.26 -13.09
CA LEU A 611 11.76 -11.23 -12.06
C LEU A 611 12.94 -11.50 -11.10
N LEU A 612 13.14 -12.76 -10.69
CA LEU A 612 14.30 -13.15 -9.89
C LEU A 612 15.62 -12.96 -10.64
N SER A 613 15.64 -13.19 -11.96
CA SER A 613 16.83 -12.90 -12.76
C SER A 613 17.13 -11.39 -12.84
N ALA A 614 16.09 -10.56 -12.93
CA ALA A 614 16.24 -9.10 -12.84
C ALA A 614 16.77 -8.66 -11.47
N LEU A 615 16.25 -9.23 -10.39
CA LEU A 615 16.74 -8.99 -9.03
C LEU A 615 18.20 -9.37 -8.88
N ALA A 616 18.61 -10.54 -9.39
CA ALA A 616 19.99 -10.98 -9.37
C ALA A 616 20.90 -10.01 -10.17
N LEU A 617 20.48 -9.57 -11.35
CA LEU A 617 21.23 -8.59 -12.12
C LEU A 617 21.35 -7.25 -11.38
N LEU A 618 20.29 -6.76 -10.74
CA LEU A 618 20.32 -5.53 -9.93
C LEU A 618 21.27 -5.68 -8.73
N SER A 619 21.25 -6.83 -8.08
CA SER A 619 22.03 -7.07 -6.86
C SER A 619 23.53 -7.24 -7.12
N PHE A 620 23.91 -7.85 -8.25
CA PHE A 620 25.29 -8.32 -8.48
C PHE A 620 25.99 -7.68 -9.68
N SER A 621 25.32 -6.82 -10.46
CA SER A 621 25.94 -6.15 -11.61
C SER A 621 26.67 -4.87 -11.19
N ALA A 622 27.99 -4.86 -11.28
CA ALA A 622 28.81 -3.68 -11.01
C ALA A 622 28.44 -2.47 -11.89
N ALA A 623 28.03 -2.70 -13.15
CA ALA A 623 27.62 -1.64 -14.07
C ALA A 623 26.33 -0.95 -13.65
N LEU A 624 25.40 -1.70 -13.02
CA LEU A 624 24.15 -1.14 -12.49
C LEU A 624 24.40 -0.46 -11.14
N VAL A 625 25.28 -1.00 -10.31
CA VAL A 625 25.69 -0.35 -9.03
C VAL A 625 26.29 1.02 -9.28
N ALA A 626 27.15 1.16 -10.30
CA ALA A 626 27.79 2.44 -10.64
C ALA A 626 26.81 3.51 -11.16
N PHE A 627 25.57 3.11 -11.50
CA PHE A 627 24.53 4.05 -11.98
C PHE A 627 23.81 4.77 -10.82
N PHE A 628 23.85 4.23 -9.63
CA PHE A 628 23.24 4.79 -8.41
C PHE A 628 24.22 5.65 -7.63
#